data_75ecc361b937776f4af399affc550957
#
_entry.id   75ecc361b937776f4af399affc550957
#
_cell.length_a   1.000
_cell.length_b   1.000
_cell.length_c   1.000
_cell.angle_alpha   90.00
_cell.angle_beta   90.00
_cell.angle_gamma   90.00
#
_symmetry.space_group_name_H-M   'P 1'
#
loop_
_entity.id
_entity.type
_entity.pdbx_description
1 polymer ?
#
loop_
_entity_poly.entity_id
_entity_poly.type
_entity_poly.pdbx_seq_one_letter_code
_entity_poly.pdbx_strand_id
1 'polypeptide(L)'
;SKALSWLEAHPKVLCGIHRGIERETLRVTPDGHLAATGHPVELGKSLTHKWITTDFAESLLEFITPVDDNIDHTLHFLSDLHRYTARHLTNERMWPMSMPCFIEAEDKITLAQFGTSNVGRFKTLYREGLKNRYGALMQTISGVHYNFSLPIEFWQAWANITDEETGKEAISDGYLRLIRNYYRFGW
;
A
#
# COMPACT_ATOMS: atom_id res chain seq x y z
N SER A 1 -14.86 8.32 -28.14
CA SER A 1 -14.09 7.26 -28.85
C SER A 1 -14.90 5.97 -28.87
N LYS A 2 -14.64 5.07 -29.81
CA LYS A 2 -15.33 3.76 -29.95
C LYS A 2 -15.31 2.98 -28.62
N ALA A 3 -14.21 3.03 -27.89
CA ALA A 3 -14.06 2.37 -26.59
C ALA A 3 -14.94 2.98 -25.49
N LEU A 4 -15.04 4.30 -25.41
CA LEU A 4 -15.91 4.96 -24.42
C LEU A 4 -17.37 4.65 -24.67
N SER A 5 -17.84 4.77 -25.91
CA SER A 5 -19.22 4.42 -26.27
C SER A 5 -19.54 2.96 -26.00
N TRP A 6 -18.55 2.08 -26.16
CA TRP A 6 -18.72 0.68 -25.82
C TRP A 6 -18.82 0.46 -24.29
N LEU A 7 -17.97 1.12 -23.48
CA LEU A 7 -18.05 1.05 -22.02
C LEU A 7 -19.39 1.59 -21.48
N GLU A 8 -19.90 2.69 -22.06
CA GLU A 8 -21.21 3.24 -21.73
C GLU A 8 -22.34 2.24 -22.00
N ALA A 9 -22.23 1.47 -23.07
CA ALA A 9 -23.20 0.44 -23.43
C ALA A 9 -23.06 -0.86 -22.60
N HIS A 10 -21.86 -1.10 -22.01
CA HIS A 10 -21.53 -2.35 -21.30
C HIS A 10 -20.94 -2.08 -19.90
N PRO A 11 -21.61 -1.31 -19.02
CA PRO A 11 -21.02 -0.94 -17.73
C PRO A 11 -20.71 -2.14 -16.82
N LYS A 12 -21.39 -3.27 -17.03
CA LYS A 12 -21.18 -4.49 -16.24
C LYS A 12 -19.80 -5.13 -16.41
N VAL A 13 -19.06 -4.83 -17.47
CA VAL A 13 -17.70 -5.35 -17.65
C VAL A 13 -16.71 -4.80 -16.63
N LEU A 14 -17.06 -3.71 -15.94
CA LEU A 14 -16.29 -3.16 -14.83
C LEU A 14 -16.75 -3.69 -13.46
N CYS A 15 -17.83 -4.47 -13.42
CA CYS A 15 -18.22 -5.19 -12.20
C CYS A 15 -17.19 -6.30 -11.93
N GLY A 16 -16.85 -6.54 -10.66
CA GLY A 16 -15.85 -7.54 -10.31
C GLY A 16 -14.40 -7.03 -10.38
N ILE A 17 -14.19 -5.71 -10.44
CA ILE A 17 -12.86 -5.14 -10.19
C ILE A 17 -12.44 -5.54 -8.78
N HIS A 18 -11.33 -6.28 -8.68
CA HIS A 18 -10.71 -6.57 -7.40
C HIS A 18 -9.80 -5.43 -6.99
N ARG A 19 -9.81 -5.11 -5.72
CA ARG A 19 -9.00 -4.02 -5.15
C ARG A 19 -8.47 -4.36 -3.78
N GLY A 20 -7.39 -3.69 -3.40
CA GLY A 20 -6.81 -3.74 -2.07
C GLY A 20 -6.17 -2.40 -1.74
N ILE A 21 -6.09 -2.08 -0.46
CA ILE A 21 -5.49 -0.85 0.03
C ILE A 21 -4.30 -1.22 0.92
N GLU A 22 -3.19 -0.55 0.69
CA GLU A 22 -2.05 -0.50 1.60
C GLU A 22 -1.99 0.90 2.17
N ARG A 23 -2.01 1.05 3.49
CA ARG A 23 -1.96 2.36 4.14
C ARG A 23 -0.84 2.40 5.15
N GLU A 24 0.08 3.32 4.95
CA GLU A 24 1.16 3.59 5.88
C GLU A 24 0.78 4.68 6.88
N THR A 25 1.30 4.57 8.10
CA THR A 25 1.10 5.56 9.17
C THR A 25 2.23 5.53 10.18
N LEU A 26 2.77 6.70 10.50
CA LEU A 26 3.76 6.84 11.56
C LEU A 26 3.11 6.66 12.94
N ARG A 27 3.81 6.00 13.84
CA ARG A 27 3.51 6.07 15.27
C ARG A 27 4.15 7.31 15.86
N VAL A 28 3.38 8.03 16.65
CA VAL A 28 3.81 9.26 17.30
C VAL A 28 3.49 9.21 18.80
N THR A 29 4.28 9.90 19.57
CA THR A 29 3.99 10.17 21.00
C THR A 29 2.79 11.12 21.14
N PRO A 30 2.17 11.24 22.34
CA PRO A 30 1.02 12.12 22.55
C PRO A 30 1.28 13.61 22.25
N ASP A 31 2.53 14.04 22.31
CA ASP A 31 3.00 15.39 21.99
C ASP A 31 3.41 15.58 20.51
N GLY A 32 3.21 14.54 19.69
CA GLY A 32 3.36 14.61 18.22
C GLY A 32 4.76 14.36 17.68
N HIS A 33 5.70 13.88 18.51
CA HIS A 33 7.02 13.47 18.06
C HIS A 33 7.02 12.04 17.52
N LEU A 34 7.99 11.73 16.66
CA LEU A 34 8.17 10.39 16.13
C LEU A 34 8.39 9.38 17.29
N ALA A 35 7.65 8.27 17.26
CA ALA A 35 7.84 7.21 18.24
C ALA A 35 9.21 6.54 18.08
N ALA A 36 9.90 6.33 19.20
CA ALA A 36 11.23 5.67 19.23
C ALA A 36 11.16 4.21 19.70
N THR A 37 9.97 3.70 20.01
CA THR A 37 9.77 2.32 20.47
C THR A 37 9.83 1.33 19.30
N GLY A 38 10.12 0.07 19.60
CA GLY A 38 10.02 -1.03 18.64
C GLY A 38 8.57 -1.29 18.20
N HIS A 39 8.41 -2.18 17.22
CA HIS A 39 7.09 -2.63 16.77
C HIS A 39 6.31 -3.23 17.93
N PRO A 40 5.06 -2.79 18.21
CA PRO A 40 4.29 -3.28 19.35
C PRO A 40 4.05 -4.79 19.28
N VAL A 41 4.35 -5.49 20.37
CA VAL A 41 4.26 -6.96 20.43
C VAL A 41 2.81 -7.44 20.23
N GLU A 42 1.86 -6.65 20.68
CA GLU A 42 0.42 -6.89 20.60
C GLU A 42 -0.09 -6.87 19.15
N LEU A 43 0.63 -6.21 18.26
CA LEU A 43 0.33 -6.20 16.82
C LEU A 43 0.90 -7.42 16.08
N GLY A 44 1.60 -8.31 16.80
CA GLY A 44 2.26 -9.47 16.21
C GLY A 44 3.63 -9.13 15.62
N LYS A 45 4.19 -10.06 14.86
CA LYS A 45 5.53 -9.88 14.24
C LYS A 45 5.39 -9.24 12.87
N SER A 46 6.00 -8.09 12.66
CA SER A 46 6.00 -7.35 11.38
C SER A 46 6.45 -8.19 10.18
N LEU A 47 7.33 -9.17 10.37
CA LEU A 47 7.79 -10.06 9.29
C LEU A 47 6.70 -11.02 8.78
N THR A 48 5.85 -11.52 9.67
CA THR A 48 4.95 -12.65 9.38
C THR A 48 3.48 -12.31 9.52
N HIS A 49 3.14 -11.17 10.10
CA HIS A 49 1.75 -10.74 10.18
C HIS A 49 1.25 -10.37 8.77
N LYS A 50 0.07 -10.87 8.42
CA LYS A 50 -0.46 -10.78 7.05
C LYS A 50 -0.99 -9.39 6.70
N TRP A 51 -1.46 -8.64 7.71
CA TRP A 51 -2.25 -7.42 7.52
C TRP A 51 -1.64 -6.18 8.19
N ILE A 52 -0.72 -6.38 9.13
CA ILE A 52 -0.05 -5.30 9.86
C ILE A 52 1.45 -5.57 9.83
N THR A 53 2.20 -4.70 9.21
CA THR A 53 3.65 -4.77 9.13
C THR A 53 4.29 -3.41 9.40
N THR A 54 5.58 -3.30 9.24
CA THR A 54 6.30 -2.02 9.17
C THR A 54 6.84 -1.85 7.76
N ASP A 55 6.85 -0.62 7.27
CA ASP A 55 7.49 -0.35 5.99
C ASP A 55 8.97 0.04 6.18
N PHE A 56 9.35 1.28 5.99
CA PHE A 56 10.76 1.72 6.03
C PHE A 56 11.30 1.91 7.43
N ALA A 57 10.57 2.66 8.28
CA ALA A 57 10.96 2.96 9.65
C ALA A 57 10.25 2.05 10.63
N GLU A 58 10.90 1.75 11.77
CA GLU A 58 10.30 0.95 12.85
C GLU A 58 9.01 1.57 13.38
N SER A 59 8.91 2.90 13.32
CA SER A 59 7.70 3.66 13.67
C SER A 59 6.66 3.74 12.56
N LEU A 60 6.96 3.33 11.32
CA LEU A 60 6.05 3.42 10.18
C LEU A 60 5.29 2.10 10.03
N LEU A 61 4.08 2.05 10.55
CA LEU A 61 3.17 0.92 10.35
C LEU A 61 2.62 0.92 8.93
N GLU A 62 2.40 -0.27 8.40
CA GLU A 62 1.73 -0.49 7.12
C GLU A 62 0.57 -1.47 7.30
N PHE A 63 -0.62 -1.05 6.90
CA PHE A 63 -1.83 -1.85 6.90
C PHE A 63 -2.14 -2.34 5.50
N ILE A 64 -2.39 -3.63 5.36
CA ILE A 64 -2.66 -4.28 4.08
C ILE A 64 -4.04 -4.94 4.16
N THR A 65 -4.96 -4.56 3.28
CA THR A 65 -6.26 -5.23 3.21
C THR A 65 -6.19 -6.50 2.35
N PRO A 66 -7.09 -7.47 2.55
CA PRO A 66 -7.29 -8.50 1.56
C PRO A 66 -7.78 -7.91 0.24
N VAL A 67 -7.58 -8.67 -0.83
CA VAL A 67 -8.17 -8.35 -2.14
C VAL A 67 -9.66 -8.69 -2.08
N ASP A 68 -10.50 -7.73 -2.48
CA ASP A 68 -11.96 -7.86 -2.46
C ASP A 68 -12.58 -7.12 -3.67
N ASP A 69 -13.72 -7.57 -4.14
CA ASP A 69 -14.52 -6.87 -5.16
C ASP A 69 -15.54 -5.91 -4.56
N ASN A 70 -15.77 -5.99 -3.25
CA ASN A 70 -16.67 -5.12 -2.50
C ASN A 70 -15.90 -4.01 -1.81
N ILE A 71 -16.25 -2.75 -2.14
CA ILE A 71 -15.61 -1.55 -1.58
C ILE A 71 -15.85 -1.44 -0.07
N ASP A 72 -17.07 -1.70 0.38
CA ASP A 72 -17.44 -1.57 1.78
C ASP A 72 -16.69 -2.59 2.65
N HIS A 73 -16.53 -3.82 2.17
CA HIS A 73 -15.72 -4.84 2.85
C HIS A 73 -14.26 -4.37 3.00
N THR A 74 -13.65 -3.86 1.92
CA THR A 74 -12.29 -3.34 1.95
C THR A 74 -12.13 -2.21 2.96
N LEU A 75 -13.05 -1.25 2.98
CA LEU A 75 -13.01 -0.10 3.89
C LEU A 75 -13.29 -0.51 5.34
N HIS A 76 -14.23 -1.41 5.58
CA HIS A 76 -14.49 -1.95 6.91
C HIS A 76 -13.27 -2.68 7.46
N PHE A 77 -12.64 -3.54 6.64
CA PHE A 77 -11.44 -4.26 7.06
C PHE A 77 -10.31 -3.29 7.42
N LEU A 78 -10.05 -2.28 6.59
CA LEU A 78 -9.05 -1.25 6.90
C LEU A 78 -9.38 -0.50 8.20
N SER A 79 -10.65 -0.15 8.40
CA SER A 79 -11.14 0.50 9.62
C SER A 79 -10.91 -0.39 10.87
N ASP A 80 -11.12 -1.69 10.74
CA ASP A 80 -10.89 -2.64 11.83
C ASP A 80 -9.40 -2.77 12.16
N LEU A 81 -8.51 -2.77 11.16
CA LEU A 81 -7.06 -2.71 11.40
C LEU A 81 -6.66 -1.45 12.20
N HIS A 82 -7.22 -0.29 11.85
CA HIS A 82 -6.98 0.95 12.58
C HIS A 82 -7.51 0.87 14.02
N ARG A 83 -8.73 0.38 14.22
CA ARG A 83 -9.33 0.23 15.56
C ARG A 83 -8.55 -0.75 16.42
N TYR A 84 -8.16 -1.87 15.83
CA TYR A 84 -7.33 -2.86 16.52
C TYR A 84 -6.01 -2.25 16.95
N THR A 85 -5.30 -1.62 16.03
CA THR A 85 -4.02 -0.98 16.31
C THR A 85 -4.15 0.11 17.38
N ALA A 86 -5.12 1.02 17.25
CA ALA A 86 -5.34 2.10 18.22
C ALA A 86 -5.58 1.61 19.64
N ARG A 87 -6.20 0.43 19.81
CA ARG A 87 -6.44 -0.18 21.13
C ARG A 87 -5.20 -0.81 21.75
N HIS A 88 -4.21 -1.16 20.94
CA HIS A 88 -2.98 -1.84 21.36
C HIS A 88 -1.76 -0.92 21.40
N LEU A 89 -1.89 0.33 20.97
CA LEU A 89 -0.83 1.33 21.15
C LEU A 89 -0.89 1.90 22.57
N THR A 90 0.20 1.69 23.33
CA THR A 90 0.34 2.25 24.68
C THR A 90 1.12 3.55 24.61
N ASN A 91 0.51 4.68 25.01
CA ASN A 91 1.11 6.02 24.97
C ASN A 91 1.61 6.46 23.60
N GLU A 92 1.08 5.90 22.53
CA GLU A 92 1.35 6.30 21.15
C GLU A 92 0.05 6.46 20.37
N ARG A 93 0.13 7.14 19.25
CA ARG A 93 -0.99 7.37 18.33
C ARG A 93 -0.53 7.14 16.90
N MET A 94 -1.47 6.85 16.01
CA MET A 94 -1.23 6.84 14.58
C MET A 94 -1.32 8.27 14.05
N TRP A 95 -0.31 8.69 13.31
CA TRP A 95 -0.28 9.99 12.65
C TRP A 95 -1.21 9.98 11.41
N PRO A 96 -2.19 10.89 11.32
CA PRO A 96 -3.21 10.77 10.27
C PRO A 96 -2.77 11.28 8.89
N MET A 97 -1.69 12.08 8.84
CA MET A 97 -1.25 12.75 7.61
C MET A 97 -0.23 11.88 6.85
N SER A 98 -0.19 12.03 5.52
CA SER A 98 0.86 11.44 4.70
C SER A 98 2.21 12.13 4.90
N MET A 99 2.22 13.46 5.01
CA MET A 99 3.42 14.18 5.39
C MET A 99 3.81 13.83 6.83
N PRO A 100 5.09 13.60 7.10
CA PRO A 100 5.54 13.15 8.42
C PRO A 100 5.24 14.17 9.52
N CYS A 101 5.18 13.68 10.76
CA CYS A 101 5.20 14.48 11.97
C CYS A 101 6.54 15.22 12.10
N PHE A 102 6.68 16.03 13.16
CA PHE A 102 7.95 16.65 13.44
C PHE A 102 9.04 15.60 13.72
N ILE A 103 10.12 15.65 12.99
CA ILE A 103 11.31 14.80 13.12
C ILE A 103 12.51 15.72 13.30
N GLU A 104 13.16 15.67 14.45
CA GLU A 104 14.26 16.56 14.79
C GLU A 104 15.47 16.40 13.85
N ALA A 105 15.81 15.16 13.53
CA ALA A 105 16.95 14.83 12.67
C ALA A 105 16.78 13.43 12.07
N GLU A 106 17.43 13.17 10.94
CA GLU A 106 17.34 11.87 10.24
C GLU A 106 17.89 10.69 11.05
N ASP A 107 18.81 10.90 11.95
CA ASP A 107 19.37 9.86 12.83
C ASP A 107 18.36 9.34 13.87
N LYS A 108 17.27 10.08 14.10
CA LYS A 108 16.14 9.64 14.93
C LYS A 108 15.23 8.63 14.24
N ILE A 109 15.38 8.46 12.93
CA ILE A 109 14.59 7.50 12.16
C ILE A 109 15.27 6.13 12.25
N THR A 110 14.74 5.25 13.10
CA THR A 110 15.18 3.86 13.21
C THR A 110 14.61 3.04 12.06
N LEU A 111 15.46 2.29 11.36
CA LEU A 111 15.01 1.39 10.29
C LEU A 111 14.20 0.23 10.86
N ALA A 112 13.20 -0.20 10.10
CA ALA A 112 12.35 -1.34 10.46
C ALA A 112 13.17 -2.62 10.70
N GLN A 113 12.86 -3.30 11.80
CA GLN A 113 13.52 -4.50 12.27
C GLN A 113 12.61 -5.72 12.06
N PHE A 114 13.11 -6.72 11.32
CA PHE A 114 12.34 -7.91 10.96
C PHE A 114 12.89 -9.20 11.61
N GLY A 115 13.75 -9.04 12.62
CA GLY A 115 14.37 -10.15 13.32
C GLY A 115 15.64 -10.68 12.64
N THR A 116 16.14 -11.83 13.15
CA THR A 116 17.48 -12.36 12.83
C THR A 116 17.50 -13.39 11.70
N SER A 117 16.34 -13.78 11.17
CA SER A 117 16.28 -14.68 10.01
C SER A 117 16.92 -14.05 8.76
N ASN A 118 17.32 -14.86 7.79
CA ASN A 118 17.89 -14.35 6.54
C ASN A 118 16.93 -13.41 5.81
N VAL A 119 15.63 -13.73 5.78
CA VAL A 119 14.60 -12.88 5.18
C VAL A 119 14.47 -11.56 5.96
N GLY A 120 14.46 -11.62 7.29
CA GLY A 120 14.38 -10.42 8.13
C GLY A 120 15.59 -9.50 7.94
N ARG A 121 16.80 -10.07 7.98
CA ARG A 121 18.04 -9.33 7.72
C ARG A 121 18.07 -8.70 6.32
N PHE A 122 17.62 -9.45 5.30
CA PHE A 122 17.55 -8.93 3.94
C PHE A 122 16.59 -7.73 3.84
N LYS A 123 15.42 -7.81 4.49
CA LYS A 123 14.46 -6.69 4.51
C LYS A 123 15.05 -5.43 5.17
N THR A 124 15.77 -5.57 6.28
CA THR A 124 16.43 -4.44 6.94
C THR A 124 17.58 -3.89 6.10
N LEU A 125 18.43 -4.75 5.53
CA LEU A 125 19.53 -4.35 4.66
C LEU A 125 19.05 -3.60 3.40
N TYR A 126 17.93 -4.03 2.81
CA TYR A 126 17.32 -3.33 1.69
C TYR A 126 16.96 -1.88 2.06
N ARG A 127 16.40 -1.68 3.25
CA ARG A 127 16.03 -0.35 3.77
C ARG A 127 17.25 0.53 4.07
N GLU A 128 18.32 -0.08 4.53
CA GLU A 128 19.61 0.61 4.67
C GLU A 128 20.13 1.09 3.31
N GLY A 129 19.99 0.29 2.27
CA GLY A 129 20.29 0.68 0.91
C GLY A 129 19.43 1.86 0.42
N LEU A 130 18.12 1.88 0.74
CA LEU A 130 17.24 3.02 0.46
C LEU A 130 17.66 4.28 1.21
N LYS A 131 17.97 4.16 2.52
CA LYS A 131 18.47 5.26 3.35
C LYS A 131 19.73 5.88 2.74
N ASN A 132 20.69 5.05 2.34
CA ASN A 132 21.95 5.52 1.75
C ASN A 132 21.77 6.19 0.39
N ARG A 133 20.74 5.82 -0.37
CA ARG A 133 20.48 6.37 -1.70
C ARG A 133 19.62 7.63 -1.68
N TYR A 134 18.60 7.68 -0.83
CA TYR A 134 17.55 8.69 -0.87
C TYR A 134 17.41 9.52 0.41
N GLY A 135 18.13 9.16 1.49
CA GLY A 135 17.91 9.71 2.82
C GLY A 135 16.73 9.05 3.53
N ALA A 136 16.72 9.13 4.87
CA ALA A 136 15.66 8.52 5.67
C ALA A 136 14.38 9.35 5.72
N LEU A 137 14.50 10.67 5.70
CA LEU A 137 13.35 11.58 5.87
C LEU A 137 12.30 11.39 4.76
N MET A 138 12.73 11.29 3.50
CA MET A 138 11.82 11.07 2.38
C MET A 138 11.06 9.74 2.48
N GLN A 139 11.65 8.74 3.14
CA GLN A 139 11.04 7.43 3.33
C GLN A 139 10.04 7.37 4.49
N THR A 140 9.82 8.48 5.21
CA THR A 140 8.79 8.58 6.26
C THR A 140 7.48 9.19 5.78
N ILE A 141 7.42 9.58 4.50
CA ILE A 141 6.15 9.97 3.87
C ILE A 141 5.26 8.73 3.79
N SER A 142 4.10 8.81 4.43
CA SER A 142 3.15 7.69 4.53
C SER A 142 2.27 7.62 3.28
N GLY A 143 2.42 6.56 2.50
CA GLY A 143 1.64 6.31 1.30
C GLY A 143 0.25 5.76 1.58
N VAL A 144 -0.64 5.94 0.62
CA VAL A 144 -1.87 5.16 0.48
C VAL A 144 -1.85 4.56 -0.91
N HIS A 145 -1.59 3.26 -0.98
CA HIS A 145 -1.57 2.53 -2.24
C HIS A 145 -2.95 1.94 -2.51
N TYR A 146 -3.45 2.17 -3.70
CA TYR A 146 -4.67 1.57 -4.19
C TYR A 146 -4.33 0.57 -5.28
N ASN A 147 -4.38 -0.70 -4.93
CA ASN A 147 -4.15 -1.80 -5.85
C ASN A 147 -5.49 -2.22 -6.47
N PHE A 148 -5.51 -2.46 -7.78
CA PHE A 148 -6.70 -2.95 -8.45
C PHE A 148 -6.34 -3.88 -9.61
N SER A 149 -7.29 -4.75 -9.95
CA SER A 149 -7.22 -5.56 -11.16
C SER A 149 -8.58 -5.60 -11.87
N LEU A 150 -8.55 -5.49 -13.18
CA LEU A 150 -9.73 -5.65 -14.01
C LEU A 150 -10.07 -7.14 -14.17
N PRO A 151 -11.36 -7.51 -14.19
CA PRO A 151 -11.76 -8.90 -14.37
C PRO A 151 -11.38 -9.43 -15.75
N ILE A 152 -11.25 -10.73 -15.87
CA ILE A 152 -10.87 -11.38 -17.14
C ILE A 152 -11.90 -11.10 -18.24
N GLU A 153 -13.16 -10.98 -17.89
CA GLU A 153 -14.26 -10.66 -18.79
C GLU A 153 -14.10 -9.28 -19.43
N PHE A 154 -13.54 -8.31 -18.70
CA PHE A 154 -13.18 -7.02 -19.29
C PHE A 154 -12.16 -7.18 -20.40
N TRP A 155 -11.10 -7.93 -20.16
CA TRP A 155 -10.03 -8.12 -21.14
C TRP A 155 -10.50 -8.88 -22.38
N GLN A 156 -11.33 -9.91 -22.19
CA GLN A 156 -11.96 -10.65 -23.27
C GLN A 156 -12.85 -9.75 -24.14
N ALA A 157 -13.67 -8.95 -23.51
CA ALA A 157 -14.54 -8.01 -24.21
C ALA A 157 -13.74 -6.90 -24.91
N TRP A 158 -12.68 -6.40 -24.28
CA TRP A 158 -11.77 -5.44 -24.88
C TRP A 158 -11.09 -5.98 -26.14
N ALA A 159 -10.56 -7.20 -26.10
CA ALA A 159 -9.94 -7.85 -27.23
C ALA A 159 -10.91 -8.01 -28.41
N ASN A 160 -12.16 -8.36 -28.15
CA ASN A 160 -13.20 -8.48 -29.19
C ASN A 160 -13.49 -7.15 -29.90
N ILE A 161 -13.30 -5.99 -29.23
CA ILE A 161 -13.51 -4.68 -29.84
C ILE A 161 -12.31 -4.22 -30.66
N THR A 162 -11.10 -4.62 -30.21
CA THR A 162 -9.83 -4.16 -30.75
C THR A 162 -9.21 -5.15 -31.74
N ASP A 163 -9.83 -6.32 -31.96
CA ASP A 163 -9.29 -7.45 -32.72
C ASP A 163 -7.91 -7.90 -32.18
N GLU A 164 -7.70 -7.78 -30.88
CA GLU A 164 -6.47 -8.20 -30.19
C GLU A 164 -6.63 -9.58 -29.55
N GLU A 165 -5.52 -10.27 -29.29
CA GLU A 165 -5.51 -11.54 -28.56
C GLU A 165 -5.82 -11.35 -27.07
N THR A 166 -6.41 -12.38 -26.42
CA THR A 166 -6.75 -12.39 -25.00
C THR A 166 -5.77 -13.18 -24.13
N GLY A 167 -4.55 -13.36 -24.59
CA GLY A 167 -3.51 -14.07 -23.84
C GLY A 167 -2.95 -13.26 -22.68
N LYS A 168 -2.21 -13.93 -21.79
CA LYS A 168 -1.54 -13.29 -20.62
C LYS A 168 -0.67 -12.10 -21.02
N GLU A 169 0.01 -12.19 -22.16
CA GLU A 169 0.87 -11.13 -22.68
C GLU A 169 0.06 -9.91 -23.10
N ALA A 170 -1.07 -10.10 -23.79
CA ALA A 170 -1.97 -9.02 -24.18
C ALA A 170 -2.57 -8.29 -22.97
N ILE A 171 -2.95 -9.01 -21.92
CA ILE A 171 -3.41 -8.42 -20.66
C ILE A 171 -2.31 -7.58 -20.01
N SER A 172 -1.08 -8.10 -19.98
CA SER A 172 0.08 -7.37 -19.43
C SER A 172 0.36 -6.10 -20.23
N ASP A 173 0.33 -6.15 -21.56
CA ASP A 173 0.48 -4.98 -22.41
C ASP A 173 -0.65 -3.96 -22.20
N GLY A 174 -1.87 -4.43 -21.99
CA GLY A 174 -3.02 -3.60 -21.64
C GLY A 174 -2.79 -2.81 -20.33
N TYR A 175 -2.28 -3.46 -19.29
CA TYR A 175 -1.91 -2.77 -18.05
C TYR A 175 -0.76 -1.78 -18.24
N LEU A 176 0.27 -2.12 -19.02
CA LEU A 176 1.38 -1.20 -19.32
C LEU A 176 0.90 0.04 -20.09
N ARG A 177 -0.02 -0.13 -21.04
CA ARG A 177 -0.68 0.99 -21.72
C ARG A 177 -1.50 1.85 -20.76
N LEU A 178 -2.22 1.23 -19.81
CA LEU A 178 -2.97 1.94 -18.77
C LEU A 178 -2.03 2.78 -17.89
N ILE A 179 -0.93 2.21 -17.40
CA ILE A 179 0.08 2.92 -16.60
C ILE A 179 0.63 4.12 -17.38
N ARG A 180 1.02 3.95 -18.65
CA ARG A 180 1.51 5.04 -19.49
C ARG A 180 0.49 6.16 -19.65
N ASN A 181 -0.78 5.81 -19.84
CA ASN A 181 -1.86 6.81 -19.96
C ASN A 181 -2.15 7.49 -18.62
N TYR A 182 -2.06 6.77 -17.51
CA TYR A 182 -2.17 7.34 -16.17
C TYR A 182 -1.10 8.43 -15.94
N TYR A 183 0.16 8.14 -16.24
CA TYR A 183 1.24 9.16 -16.14
C TYR A 183 1.03 10.35 -17.06
N ARG A 184 0.38 10.14 -18.20
CA ARG A 184 0.12 11.23 -19.16
C ARG A 184 -1.03 12.14 -18.74
N PHE A 185 -2.04 11.62 -18.04
CA PHE A 185 -3.29 12.32 -17.76
C PHE A 185 -3.65 12.42 -16.27
N GLY A 186 -2.93 11.76 -15.40
CA GLY A 186 -3.26 11.60 -13.97
C GLY A 186 -2.71 12.71 -13.05
N TRP A 187 -2.24 13.82 -13.60
CA TRP A 187 -1.70 14.96 -12.84
C TRP A 187 -2.77 15.98 -12.43
#